data_b8243cdb13563a1e4c752b675915acf5
#
_entry.id   b8243cdb13563a1e4c752b675915acf5
#
_cell.length_a   1.000
_cell.length_b   1.000
_cell.length_c   1.000
_cell.angle_alpha   90.00
_cell.angle_beta   90.00
_cell.angle_gamma   90.00
#
_symmetry.space_group_name_H-M   'P 1'
#
loop_
_entity.id
_entity.type
_entity.pdbx_description
1 polymer ?
#
loop_
_entity_poly.entity_id
_entity_poly.type
_entity_poly.pdbx_seq_one_letter_code
_entity_poly.pdbx_strand_id
1 'polypeptide(L)'
;MMLPTARVIEFWRSAADSDIYWSFKRSKLVMLSALIVVVFFVGAFGAGWLAPHNPFDLASLELSDAFKPPIWEEGGDPKYILGTDDQGRDLLSTIMYGSRISLVVGFLSVIFAMVLGIGLGLVAGYMGGGIDAFIMRVADVQLSFPAILIALLVDGVTRGILGEARHSDYAEAVLVVAIGLSYWVQYARTVRGSVLVEKNKEYVQAARVIGLPGPLIAIRHVLPNVLGPVLVIATINLALAIITEATLSFLGVGLPPTEPSLGTLIRIGNDFLFSGEWWITIFPGIALAALVLSVNLLGDWLRDALNPKLR
;
A
#
# COMPACT_ATOMS: atom_id res chain seq x y z
N MET A 1 -3.46 24.38 -35.57
CA MET A 1 -3.48 22.94 -35.25
C MET A 1 -2.07 22.56 -34.85
N MET A 2 -1.71 22.66 -33.55
CA MET A 2 -0.36 22.34 -33.06
C MET A 2 -0.16 20.84 -33.12
N LEU A 3 0.98 20.41 -33.64
CA LEU A 3 1.38 19.00 -33.70
C LEU A 3 1.43 18.39 -32.30
N PRO A 4 1.02 17.12 -32.10
CA PRO A 4 0.98 16.46 -30.80
C PRO A 4 2.32 16.47 -30.06
N THR A 5 3.44 16.52 -30.78
CA THR A 5 4.79 16.63 -30.24
C THR A 5 5.09 17.97 -29.52
N ALA A 6 4.50 19.08 -29.98
CA ALA A 6 4.71 20.40 -29.33
C ALA A 6 4.02 20.45 -27.95
N ARG A 7 2.81 19.87 -27.79
CA ARG A 7 2.12 19.78 -26.48
C ARG A 7 2.88 18.91 -25.48
N VAL A 8 3.48 17.83 -25.92
CA VAL A 8 4.29 16.95 -25.06
C VAL A 8 5.57 17.68 -24.59
N ILE A 9 6.23 18.42 -25.47
CA ILE A 9 7.43 19.21 -25.11
C ILE A 9 7.09 20.36 -24.17
N GLU A 10 5.98 21.07 -24.38
CA GLU A 10 5.49 22.12 -23.46
C GLU A 10 5.12 21.55 -22.10
N PHE A 11 4.45 20.39 -22.05
CA PHE A 11 4.14 19.71 -20.78
C PHE A 11 5.41 19.35 -20.00
N TRP A 12 6.42 18.78 -20.66
CA TRP A 12 7.69 18.42 -20.01
C TRP A 12 8.49 19.66 -19.58
N ARG A 13 8.46 20.75 -20.33
CA ARG A 13 9.08 22.03 -19.92
C ARG A 13 8.36 22.64 -18.71
N SER A 14 7.05 22.72 -18.75
CA SER A 14 6.26 23.19 -17.60
C SER A 14 6.45 22.33 -16.35
N ALA A 15 6.57 21.03 -16.50
CA ALA A 15 6.86 20.12 -15.40
C ALA A 15 8.29 20.29 -14.86
N ALA A 16 9.26 20.53 -15.73
CA ALA A 16 10.67 20.77 -15.36
C ALA A 16 10.90 22.14 -14.67
N ASP A 17 10.05 23.13 -14.96
CA ASP A 17 10.08 24.46 -14.33
C ASP A 17 9.22 24.54 -13.07
N SER A 18 8.61 23.42 -12.66
CA SER A 18 7.77 23.40 -11.46
C SER A 18 8.61 23.36 -10.17
N ASP A 19 8.15 24.06 -9.13
CA ASP A 19 8.74 24.05 -7.79
C ASP A 19 8.87 22.62 -7.23
N ILE A 20 7.96 21.73 -7.65
CA ILE A 20 7.95 20.31 -7.28
C ILE A 20 9.22 19.62 -7.81
N TYR A 21 9.59 19.84 -9.07
CA TYR A 21 10.78 19.26 -9.67
C TYR A 21 12.07 19.77 -9.01
N TRP A 22 12.13 21.06 -8.71
CA TRP A 22 13.26 21.64 -7.99
C TRP A 22 13.39 21.11 -6.56
N SER A 23 12.27 21.00 -5.84
CA SER A 23 12.22 20.39 -4.50
C SER A 23 12.70 18.92 -4.53
N PHE A 24 12.28 18.15 -5.55
CA PHE A 24 12.71 16.76 -5.74
C PHE A 24 14.22 16.66 -5.93
N LYS A 25 14.78 17.42 -6.85
CA LYS A 25 16.23 17.41 -7.16
C LYS A 25 17.12 17.86 -6.01
N ARG A 26 16.61 18.72 -5.14
CA ARG A 26 17.39 19.25 -4.01
C ARG A 26 17.56 18.23 -2.90
N SER A 27 16.70 17.24 -2.79
CA SER A 27 16.76 16.22 -1.75
C SER A 27 17.33 14.90 -2.30
N LYS A 28 18.62 14.62 -2.02
CA LYS A 28 19.27 13.36 -2.38
C LYS A 28 18.55 12.14 -1.77
N LEU A 29 18.00 12.30 -0.58
CA LEU A 29 17.27 11.26 0.14
C LEU A 29 15.98 10.88 -0.62
N VAL A 30 15.21 11.88 -1.07
CA VAL A 30 14.00 11.66 -1.86
C VAL A 30 14.31 11.01 -3.20
N MET A 31 15.39 11.45 -3.86
CA MET A 31 15.84 10.84 -5.12
C MET A 31 16.23 9.36 -4.93
N LEU A 32 16.95 9.05 -3.85
CA LEU A 32 17.32 7.66 -3.52
C LEU A 32 16.06 6.83 -3.23
N SER A 33 15.13 7.37 -2.44
CA SER A 33 13.86 6.70 -2.15
C SER A 33 13.03 6.45 -3.41
N ALA A 34 12.98 7.42 -4.31
CA ALA A 34 12.32 7.26 -5.61
C ALA A 34 12.96 6.14 -6.43
N LEU A 35 14.31 6.10 -6.48
CA LEU A 35 15.04 5.03 -7.18
C LEU A 35 14.72 3.66 -6.58
N ILE A 36 14.76 3.53 -5.26
CA ILE A 36 14.45 2.27 -4.57
C ILE A 36 13.01 1.83 -4.88
N VAL A 37 12.03 2.72 -4.78
CA VAL A 37 10.62 2.39 -5.11
C VAL A 37 10.49 1.95 -6.56
N VAL A 38 11.15 2.64 -7.50
CA VAL A 38 11.14 2.23 -8.91
C VAL A 38 11.77 0.85 -9.10
N VAL A 39 12.90 0.56 -8.45
CA VAL A 39 13.55 -0.76 -8.50
C VAL A 39 12.62 -1.85 -7.98
N PHE A 40 11.97 -1.61 -6.82
CA PHE A 40 10.98 -2.57 -6.29
C PHE A 40 9.78 -2.73 -7.22
N PHE A 41 9.26 -1.64 -7.77
CA PHE A 41 8.11 -1.70 -8.68
C PHE A 41 8.46 -2.47 -9.97
N VAL A 42 9.59 -2.15 -10.59
CA VAL A 42 10.07 -2.85 -11.80
C VAL A 42 10.39 -4.32 -11.48
N GLY A 43 11.07 -4.60 -10.36
CA GLY A 43 11.35 -5.96 -9.91
C GLY A 43 10.08 -6.77 -9.65
N ALA A 44 9.13 -6.19 -8.92
CA ALA A 44 7.87 -6.85 -8.55
C ALA A 44 6.99 -7.17 -9.76
N PHE A 45 6.70 -6.17 -10.60
CA PHE A 45 5.81 -6.34 -11.75
C PHE A 45 6.52 -6.94 -12.98
N GLY A 46 7.84 -6.80 -13.06
CA GLY A 46 8.69 -7.43 -14.06
C GLY A 46 9.23 -8.81 -13.65
N ALA A 47 8.84 -9.34 -12.47
CA ALA A 47 9.38 -10.59 -11.93
C ALA A 47 9.31 -11.76 -12.93
N GLY A 48 8.23 -11.87 -13.72
CA GLY A 48 8.10 -12.93 -14.72
C GLY A 48 9.16 -12.91 -15.85
N TRP A 49 9.87 -11.79 -16.02
CA TRP A 49 10.92 -11.65 -17.03
C TRP A 49 12.31 -11.39 -16.44
N LEU A 50 12.36 -10.78 -15.25
CA LEU A 50 13.60 -10.34 -14.60
C LEU A 50 14.09 -11.33 -13.54
N ALA A 51 13.19 -12.12 -12.94
CA ALA A 51 13.56 -13.09 -11.93
C ALA A 51 14.39 -14.23 -12.55
N PRO A 52 15.54 -14.60 -11.95
CA PRO A 52 16.37 -15.68 -12.43
C PRO A 52 15.62 -17.01 -12.51
N HIS A 53 14.69 -17.25 -11.57
CA HIS A 53 13.93 -18.51 -11.49
C HIS A 53 12.46 -18.19 -11.23
N ASN A 54 11.56 -19.13 -11.60
CA ASN A 54 10.15 -19.05 -11.19
C ASN A 54 9.97 -19.84 -9.87
N PRO A 55 9.82 -19.19 -8.70
CA PRO A 55 9.72 -19.87 -7.42
C PRO A 55 8.40 -20.64 -7.23
N PHE A 56 7.44 -20.49 -8.15
CA PHE A 56 6.13 -21.16 -8.12
C PHE A 56 6.02 -22.35 -9.10
N ASP A 57 7.05 -22.59 -9.89
CA ASP A 57 7.11 -23.74 -10.77
C ASP A 57 7.68 -24.94 -10.03
N LEU A 58 6.77 -25.73 -9.43
CA LEU A 58 7.13 -26.95 -8.68
C LEU A 58 7.96 -27.96 -9.48
N ALA A 59 7.87 -27.94 -10.83
CA ALA A 59 8.64 -28.84 -11.67
C ALA A 59 10.12 -28.42 -11.77
N SER A 60 10.45 -27.17 -11.50
CA SER A 60 11.80 -26.62 -11.52
C SER A 60 12.49 -26.61 -10.14
N LEU A 61 11.76 -26.94 -9.07
CA LEU A 61 12.27 -26.95 -7.70
C LEU A 61 12.91 -28.29 -7.38
N GLU A 62 14.17 -28.25 -6.94
CA GLU A 62 14.88 -29.43 -6.44
C GLU A 62 15.10 -29.29 -4.93
N LEU A 63 14.53 -30.22 -4.14
CA LEU A 63 14.74 -30.23 -2.68
C LEU A 63 16.21 -30.40 -2.28
N SER A 64 17.06 -30.92 -3.18
CA SER A 64 18.52 -30.95 -3.00
C SER A 64 19.15 -29.56 -2.95
N ASP A 65 18.46 -28.53 -3.46
CA ASP A 65 18.90 -27.14 -3.48
C ASP A 65 18.41 -26.37 -2.25
N ALA A 66 17.71 -27.01 -1.31
CA ALA A 66 17.28 -26.35 -0.07
C ALA A 66 18.46 -25.90 0.79
N PHE A 67 18.31 -24.72 1.41
CA PHE A 67 19.28 -24.13 2.33
C PHE A 67 20.66 -23.84 1.76
N LYS A 68 20.78 -23.65 0.44
CA LYS A 68 22.06 -23.18 -0.14
C LYS A 68 22.34 -21.76 0.34
N PRO A 69 23.55 -21.49 0.85
CA PRO A 69 23.89 -20.14 1.32
C PRO A 69 24.12 -19.17 0.14
N PRO A 70 24.18 -17.86 0.42
CA PRO A 70 24.51 -16.84 -0.57
C PRO A 70 25.85 -17.15 -1.28
N ILE A 71 26.00 -16.68 -2.53
CA ILE A 71 27.16 -16.95 -3.40
C ILE A 71 28.54 -16.64 -2.75
N TRP A 72 28.59 -15.72 -1.81
CA TRP A 72 29.82 -15.31 -1.10
C TRP A 72 30.14 -16.14 0.14
N GLU A 73 29.29 -17.10 0.51
CA GLU A 73 29.54 -18.01 1.61
C GLU A 73 30.06 -19.38 1.12
N GLU A 74 30.71 -20.09 2.04
CA GLU A 74 31.18 -21.45 1.77
C GLU A 74 29.99 -22.38 1.48
N GLY A 75 30.01 -23.06 0.33
CA GLY A 75 28.87 -23.85 -0.15
C GLY A 75 27.87 -23.09 -1.00
N GLY A 76 28.09 -21.79 -1.25
CA GLY A 76 27.24 -20.98 -2.13
C GLY A 76 27.30 -21.44 -3.58
N ASP A 77 26.14 -21.37 -4.26
CA ASP A 77 26.01 -21.76 -5.67
C ASP A 77 25.80 -20.49 -6.53
N PRO A 78 26.62 -20.27 -7.59
CA PRO A 78 26.44 -19.15 -8.51
C PRO A 78 25.07 -19.03 -9.15
N LYS A 79 24.28 -20.12 -9.16
CA LYS A 79 22.89 -20.14 -9.63
C LYS A 79 21.96 -19.32 -8.72
N TYR A 80 22.28 -19.22 -7.41
CA TYR A 80 21.47 -18.60 -6.40
C TYR A 80 22.21 -17.47 -5.68
N ILE A 81 22.11 -16.25 -6.19
CA ILE A 81 22.90 -15.09 -5.69
C ILE A 81 22.70 -14.84 -4.21
N LEU A 82 21.45 -14.85 -3.71
CA LEU A 82 21.10 -14.62 -2.32
C LEU A 82 20.87 -15.93 -1.55
N GLY A 83 21.16 -17.07 -2.16
CA GLY A 83 20.87 -18.38 -1.59
C GLY A 83 19.44 -18.85 -1.86
N THR A 84 19.08 -19.94 -1.20
CA THR A 84 17.74 -20.56 -1.32
C THR A 84 17.05 -20.67 0.04
N ASP A 85 15.74 -20.91 0.00
CA ASP A 85 14.93 -21.15 1.19
C ASP A 85 14.82 -22.67 1.51
N ASP A 86 13.94 -23.00 2.44
CA ASP A 86 13.64 -24.37 2.90
C ASP A 86 13.07 -25.30 1.82
N GLN A 87 12.55 -24.73 0.73
CA GLN A 87 11.99 -25.47 -0.41
C GLN A 87 12.91 -25.48 -1.64
N GLY A 88 14.14 -24.91 -1.52
CA GLY A 88 15.08 -24.77 -2.65
C GLY A 88 14.72 -23.63 -3.60
N ARG A 89 13.81 -22.73 -3.25
CA ARG A 89 13.44 -21.58 -4.07
C ARG A 89 14.52 -20.51 -4.02
N ASP A 90 14.86 -19.95 -5.17
CA ASP A 90 15.78 -18.79 -5.28
C ASP A 90 15.24 -17.59 -4.49
N LEU A 91 16.01 -17.13 -3.52
CA LEU A 91 15.58 -16.08 -2.60
C LEU A 91 15.42 -14.72 -3.28
N LEU A 92 16.26 -14.38 -4.27
CA LEU A 92 16.11 -13.15 -5.04
C LEU A 92 14.77 -13.14 -5.79
N SER A 93 14.48 -14.24 -6.48
CA SER A 93 13.21 -14.40 -7.21
C SER A 93 12.01 -14.34 -6.27
N THR A 94 12.06 -15.03 -5.13
CA THR A 94 10.95 -15.01 -4.14
C THR A 94 10.73 -13.61 -3.54
N ILE A 95 11.78 -12.83 -3.32
CA ILE A 95 11.67 -11.42 -2.88
C ILE A 95 10.99 -10.57 -3.96
N MET A 96 11.33 -10.74 -5.24
CA MET A 96 10.69 -9.99 -6.33
C MET A 96 9.18 -10.29 -6.41
N TYR A 97 8.80 -11.56 -6.40
CA TYR A 97 7.39 -11.98 -6.43
C TYR A 97 6.66 -11.58 -5.13
N GLY A 98 7.28 -11.78 -3.95
CA GLY A 98 6.71 -11.38 -2.66
C GLY A 98 6.50 -9.88 -2.55
N SER A 99 7.42 -9.07 -3.11
CA SER A 99 7.25 -7.61 -3.19
C SER A 99 6.03 -7.21 -4.01
N ARG A 100 5.72 -7.94 -5.11
CA ARG A 100 4.51 -7.70 -5.90
C ARG A 100 3.25 -7.87 -5.08
N ILE A 101 3.17 -8.94 -4.31
CA ILE A 101 2.01 -9.23 -3.44
C ILE A 101 1.86 -8.14 -2.39
N SER A 102 2.93 -7.80 -1.66
CA SER A 102 2.89 -6.76 -0.63
C SER A 102 2.50 -5.38 -1.20
N LEU A 103 2.98 -5.03 -2.40
CA LEU A 103 2.60 -3.78 -3.08
C LEU A 103 1.13 -3.79 -3.53
N VAL A 104 0.65 -4.87 -4.13
CA VAL A 104 -0.74 -4.99 -4.60
C VAL A 104 -1.71 -4.93 -3.43
N VAL A 105 -1.49 -5.73 -2.39
CA VAL A 105 -2.34 -5.74 -1.19
C VAL A 105 -2.31 -4.37 -0.51
N GLY A 106 -1.13 -3.78 -0.31
CA GLY A 106 -1.01 -2.45 0.29
C GLY A 106 -1.76 -1.38 -0.49
N PHE A 107 -1.58 -1.34 -1.82
CA PHE A 107 -2.22 -0.35 -2.69
C PHE A 107 -3.74 -0.52 -2.75
N LEU A 108 -4.23 -1.73 -2.94
CA LEU A 108 -5.67 -2.01 -2.98
C LEU A 108 -6.35 -1.74 -1.63
N SER A 109 -5.67 -2.02 -0.51
CA SER A 109 -6.17 -1.70 0.83
C SER A 109 -6.35 -0.21 1.04
N VAL A 110 -5.39 0.60 0.58
CA VAL A 110 -5.48 2.07 0.64
C VAL A 110 -6.61 2.59 -0.24
N ILE A 111 -6.78 2.06 -1.45
CA ILE A 111 -7.91 2.44 -2.33
C ILE A 111 -9.23 2.09 -1.66
N PHE A 112 -9.37 0.89 -1.12
CA PHE A 112 -10.59 0.46 -0.43
C PHE A 112 -10.89 1.37 0.77
N ALA A 113 -9.91 1.63 1.64
CA ALA A 113 -10.05 2.52 2.79
C ALA A 113 -10.44 3.96 2.36
N MET A 114 -9.80 4.45 1.30
CA MET A 114 -10.04 5.78 0.74
C MET A 114 -11.46 5.89 0.18
N VAL A 115 -11.91 4.94 -0.63
CA VAL A 115 -13.26 4.95 -1.22
C VAL A 115 -14.33 4.89 -0.13
N LEU A 116 -14.18 3.98 0.82
CA LEU A 116 -15.12 3.84 1.95
C LEU A 116 -15.11 5.10 2.83
N GLY A 117 -13.93 5.59 3.19
CA GLY A 117 -13.77 6.76 4.05
C GLY A 117 -14.24 8.06 3.39
N ILE A 118 -13.96 8.28 2.11
CA ILE A 118 -14.48 9.43 1.36
C ILE A 118 -16.00 9.38 1.32
N GLY A 119 -16.58 8.23 0.97
CA GLY A 119 -18.04 8.08 0.90
C GLY A 119 -18.72 8.39 2.22
N LEU A 120 -18.28 7.73 3.30
CA LEU A 120 -18.86 7.92 4.62
C LEU A 120 -18.59 9.32 5.21
N GLY A 121 -17.37 9.86 4.99
CA GLY A 121 -17.01 11.21 5.42
C GLY A 121 -17.79 12.30 4.71
N LEU A 122 -18.02 12.14 3.39
CA LEU A 122 -18.83 13.05 2.58
C LEU A 122 -20.29 13.04 3.06
N VAL A 123 -20.87 11.86 3.26
CA VAL A 123 -22.24 11.70 3.77
C VAL A 123 -22.36 12.32 5.16
N ALA A 124 -21.48 12.00 6.08
CA ALA A 124 -21.48 12.55 7.45
C ALA A 124 -21.37 14.08 7.45
N GLY A 125 -20.38 14.62 6.73
CA GLY A 125 -20.12 16.07 6.71
C GLY A 125 -21.20 16.88 5.99
N TYR A 126 -21.77 16.34 4.90
CA TYR A 126 -22.76 17.05 4.10
C TYR A 126 -24.16 17.00 4.74
N MET A 127 -24.64 15.82 5.16
CA MET A 127 -25.96 15.62 5.74
C MET A 127 -26.03 16.13 7.19
N GLY A 128 -24.99 15.88 7.99
CA GLY A 128 -24.97 16.29 9.40
C GLY A 128 -25.95 15.52 10.29
N GLY A 129 -26.27 16.12 11.43
CA GLY A 129 -27.32 15.61 12.35
C GLY A 129 -27.09 14.17 12.86
N GLY A 130 -28.15 13.38 12.89
CA GLY A 130 -28.10 11.99 13.38
C GLY A 130 -27.21 11.05 12.54
N ILE A 131 -27.14 11.27 11.22
CA ILE A 131 -26.30 10.46 10.31
C ILE A 131 -24.82 10.70 10.62
N ASP A 132 -24.42 11.96 10.76
CA ASP A 132 -23.07 12.32 11.17
C ASP A 132 -22.73 11.71 12.52
N ALA A 133 -23.60 11.87 13.50
CA ALA A 133 -23.41 11.32 14.85
C ALA A 133 -23.25 9.80 14.83
N PHE A 134 -24.04 9.08 14.03
CA PHE A 134 -23.95 7.62 13.91
C PHE A 134 -22.63 7.18 13.26
N ILE A 135 -22.28 7.75 12.10
CA ILE A 135 -21.04 7.36 11.38
C ILE A 135 -19.82 7.67 12.26
N MET A 136 -19.79 8.84 12.93
CA MET A 136 -18.66 9.17 13.79
C MET A 136 -18.61 8.32 15.06
N ARG A 137 -19.75 7.89 15.59
CA ARG A 137 -19.77 6.96 16.74
C ARG A 137 -19.18 5.59 16.35
N VAL A 138 -19.54 5.06 15.17
CA VAL A 138 -18.91 3.83 14.65
C VAL A 138 -17.40 4.01 14.49
N ALA A 139 -16.98 5.15 13.92
CA ALA A 139 -15.58 5.49 13.77
C ALA A 139 -14.84 5.60 15.12
N ASP A 140 -15.47 6.19 16.15
CA ASP A 140 -14.89 6.30 17.49
C ASP A 140 -14.70 4.93 18.16
N VAL A 141 -15.72 4.06 18.04
CA VAL A 141 -15.64 2.68 18.56
C VAL A 141 -14.50 1.93 17.87
N GLN A 142 -14.41 2.05 16.55
CA GLN A 142 -13.35 1.36 15.81
C GLN A 142 -11.95 1.85 16.21
N LEU A 143 -11.75 3.14 16.41
CA LEU A 143 -10.44 3.68 16.84
C LEU A 143 -10.05 3.29 18.27
N SER A 144 -10.99 2.76 19.06
CA SER A 144 -10.68 2.21 20.39
C SER A 144 -9.91 0.87 20.29
N PHE A 145 -9.91 0.23 19.11
CA PHE A 145 -9.19 -1.01 18.87
C PHE A 145 -7.95 -0.76 18.01
N PRO A 146 -6.81 -1.42 18.30
CA PRO A 146 -5.66 -1.43 17.40
C PRO A 146 -6.03 -1.96 16.02
N ALA A 147 -5.54 -1.31 14.96
CA ALA A 147 -5.85 -1.68 13.57
C ALA A 147 -5.57 -3.15 13.25
N ILE A 148 -4.47 -3.69 13.80
CA ILE A 148 -4.11 -5.09 13.61
C ILE A 148 -5.15 -6.06 14.19
N LEU A 149 -5.77 -5.73 15.34
CA LEU A 149 -6.81 -6.59 15.93
C LEU A 149 -8.08 -6.61 15.09
N ILE A 150 -8.41 -5.49 14.44
CA ILE A 150 -9.54 -5.41 13.51
C ILE A 150 -9.26 -6.30 12.28
N ALA A 151 -8.05 -6.22 11.74
CA ALA A 151 -7.65 -7.04 10.61
C ALA A 151 -7.67 -8.54 10.96
N LEU A 152 -7.16 -8.93 12.14
CA LEU A 152 -7.22 -10.30 12.64
C LEU A 152 -8.66 -10.78 12.85
N LEU A 153 -9.53 -9.92 13.35
CA LEU A 153 -10.96 -10.24 13.54
C LEU A 153 -11.64 -10.50 12.19
N VAL A 154 -11.40 -9.64 11.19
CA VAL A 154 -11.97 -9.79 9.85
C VAL A 154 -11.50 -11.08 9.21
N ASP A 155 -10.20 -11.38 9.27
CA ASP A 155 -9.64 -12.63 8.76
C ASP A 155 -10.25 -13.84 9.47
N GLY A 156 -10.27 -13.84 10.81
CA GLY A 156 -10.81 -14.95 11.59
C GLY A 156 -12.30 -15.19 11.33
N VAL A 157 -13.12 -14.14 11.23
CA VAL A 157 -14.54 -14.26 10.87
C VAL A 157 -14.69 -14.82 9.45
N THR A 158 -13.90 -14.32 8.50
CA THR A 158 -13.97 -14.78 7.11
C THR A 158 -13.56 -16.23 6.98
N ARG A 159 -12.51 -16.64 7.69
CA ARG A 159 -12.06 -18.04 7.78
C ARG A 159 -13.14 -18.96 8.37
N GLY A 160 -13.82 -18.50 9.42
CA GLY A 160 -14.93 -19.22 10.04
C GLY A 160 -16.15 -19.37 9.12
N ILE A 161 -16.45 -18.39 8.27
CA ILE A 161 -17.59 -18.42 7.35
C ILE A 161 -17.30 -19.22 6.08
N LEU A 162 -16.14 -18.99 5.45
CA LEU A 162 -15.79 -19.59 4.17
C LEU A 162 -15.22 -21.02 4.30
N GLY A 163 -14.68 -21.36 5.46
CA GLY A 163 -13.84 -22.54 5.66
C GLY A 163 -12.43 -22.36 5.07
N GLU A 164 -11.48 -23.18 5.53
CA GLU A 164 -10.06 -22.96 5.27
C GLU A 164 -9.67 -23.03 3.78
N ALA A 165 -10.25 -24.00 3.05
CA ALA A 165 -9.97 -24.17 1.62
C ALA A 165 -10.41 -22.95 0.79
N ARG A 166 -11.63 -22.45 0.99
CA ARG A 166 -12.13 -21.28 0.27
C ARG A 166 -11.46 -19.97 0.74
N HIS A 167 -11.11 -19.90 2.03
CA HIS A 167 -10.38 -18.75 2.54
C HIS A 167 -9.04 -18.59 1.83
N SER A 168 -8.31 -19.68 1.56
CA SER A 168 -7.05 -19.64 0.81
C SER A 168 -7.23 -19.04 -0.59
N ASP A 169 -8.32 -19.36 -1.30
CA ASP A 169 -8.60 -18.84 -2.64
C ASP A 169 -8.85 -17.32 -2.66
N TYR A 170 -9.31 -16.75 -1.54
CA TYR A 170 -9.65 -15.32 -1.40
C TYR A 170 -8.73 -14.57 -0.43
N ALA A 171 -7.61 -15.15 -0.03
CA ALA A 171 -6.74 -14.61 1.02
C ALA A 171 -6.27 -13.18 0.71
N GLU A 172 -5.89 -12.87 -0.53
CA GLU A 172 -5.53 -11.49 -0.93
C GLU A 172 -6.69 -10.51 -0.73
N ALA A 173 -7.89 -10.87 -1.18
CA ALA A 173 -9.07 -10.02 -1.07
C ALA A 173 -9.47 -9.82 0.39
N VAL A 174 -9.37 -10.86 1.22
CA VAL A 174 -9.62 -10.79 2.67
C VAL A 174 -8.65 -9.83 3.34
N LEU A 175 -7.35 -9.91 3.02
CA LEU A 175 -6.34 -8.99 3.53
C LEU A 175 -6.62 -7.54 3.10
N VAL A 176 -6.95 -7.32 1.84
CA VAL A 176 -7.31 -5.99 1.32
C VAL A 176 -8.47 -5.40 2.10
N VAL A 177 -9.54 -6.16 2.30
CA VAL A 177 -10.72 -5.71 3.06
C VAL A 177 -10.38 -5.49 4.53
N ALA A 178 -9.64 -6.42 5.16
CA ALA A 178 -9.27 -6.35 6.56
C ALA A 178 -8.42 -5.12 6.87
N ILE A 179 -7.38 -4.89 6.06
CA ILE A 179 -6.50 -3.70 6.21
C ILE A 179 -7.28 -2.43 5.85
N GLY A 180 -8.05 -2.44 4.79
CA GLY A 180 -8.83 -1.28 4.37
C GLY A 180 -9.90 -0.86 5.39
N LEU A 181 -10.60 -1.83 5.99
CA LEU A 181 -11.50 -1.59 7.11
C LEU A 181 -10.79 -1.06 8.36
N SER A 182 -9.49 -1.30 8.50
CA SER A 182 -8.73 -0.77 9.63
C SER A 182 -8.38 0.71 9.47
N TYR A 183 -8.31 1.23 8.22
CA TYR A 183 -7.82 2.58 7.93
C TYR A 183 -8.89 3.58 7.42
N TRP A 184 -10.11 3.17 7.07
CA TRP A 184 -11.14 4.06 6.50
C TRP A 184 -11.49 5.25 7.40
N VAL A 185 -11.41 5.10 8.72
CA VAL A 185 -11.82 6.13 9.68
C VAL A 185 -10.99 7.41 9.53
N GLN A 186 -9.70 7.30 9.25
CA GLN A 186 -8.83 8.46 9.06
C GLN A 186 -9.29 9.31 7.87
N TYR A 187 -9.64 8.65 6.76
CA TYR A 187 -10.18 9.30 5.57
C TYR A 187 -11.55 9.92 5.86
N ALA A 188 -12.45 9.17 6.51
CA ALA A 188 -13.79 9.65 6.84
C ALA A 188 -13.77 10.91 7.70
N ARG A 189 -12.94 10.96 8.74
CA ARG A 189 -12.77 12.14 9.61
C ARG A 189 -12.19 13.33 8.87
N THR A 190 -11.18 13.11 8.05
CA THR A 190 -10.54 14.18 7.26
C THR A 190 -11.51 14.77 6.24
N VAL A 191 -12.21 13.91 5.48
CA VAL A 191 -13.22 14.35 4.51
C VAL A 191 -14.36 15.07 5.20
N ARG A 192 -14.90 14.51 6.29
CA ARG A 192 -15.95 15.17 7.07
C ARG A 192 -15.53 16.57 7.53
N GLY A 193 -14.34 16.69 8.12
CA GLY A 193 -13.80 17.99 8.57
C GLY A 193 -13.72 19.00 7.43
N SER A 194 -13.20 18.59 6.28
CA SER A 194 -13.09 19.44 5.09
C SER A 194 -14.45 19.81 4.52
N VAL A 195 -15.41 18.85 4.48
CA VAL A 195 -16.78 19.08 3.99
C VAL A 195 -17.55 20.07 4.87
N LEU A 196 -17.37 20.03 6.19
CA LEU A 196 -18.00 20.98 7.12
C LEU A 196 -17.58 22.44 6.83
N VAL A 197 -16.35 22.66 6.41
CA VAL A 197 -15.86 23.96 5.97
C VAL A 197 -16.37 24.30 4.58
N GLU A 198 -16.21 23.38 3.63
CA GLU A 198 -16.45 23.61 2.21
C GLU A 198 -17.93 23.83 1.89
N LYS A 199 -18.85 23.14 2.58
CA LYS A 199 -20.31 23.26 2.35
C LYS A 199 -20.89 24.65 2.67
N ASN A 200 -20.14 25.49 3.40
CA ASN A 200 -20.55 26.83 3.78
C ASN A 200 -19.99 27.93 2.84
N LYS A 201 -19.19 27.58 1.85
CA LYS A 201 -18.62 28.54 0.91
C LYS A 201 -19.67 29.10 -0.07
N GLU A 202 -19.41 30.28 -0.58
CA GLU A 202 -20.34 31.05 -1.43
C GLU A 202 -20.76 30.29 -2.67
N TYR A 203 -19.85 29.58 -3.34
CA TYR A 203 -20.18 28.82 -4.56
C TYR A 203 -21.12 27.64 -4.27
N VAL A 204 -21.05 27.05 -3.07
CA VAL A 204 -21.98 26.00 -2.66
C VAL A 204 -23.35 26.58 -2.35
N GLN A 205 -23.40 27.77 -1.70
CA GLN A 205 -24.64 28.50 -1.45
C GLN A 205 -25.30 28.91 -2.77
N ALA A 206 -24.52 29.43 -3.73
CA ALA A 206 -25.02 29.76 -5.06
C ALA A 206 -25.62 28.54 -5.77
N ALA A 207 -24.95 27.38 -5.68
CA ALA A 207 -25.47 26.13 -6.25
C ALA A 207 -26.84 25.72 -5.66
N ARG A 208 -27.06 25.97 -4.35
CA ARG A 208 -28.33 25.73 -3.66
C ARG A 208 -29.41 26.70 -4.14
N VAL A 209 -29.08 27.97 -4.30
CA VAL A 209 -30.02 29.01 -4.76
C VAL A 209 -30.51 28.72 -6.18
N ILE A 210 -29.66 28.17 -7.06
CA ILE A 210 -30.04 27.75 -8.42
C ILE A 210 -30.89 26.46 -8.42
N GLY A 211 -31.09 25.83 -7.23
CA GLY A 211 -31.95 24.65 -7.10
C GLY A 211 -31.27 23.31 -7.43
N LEU A 212 -29.93 23.23 -7.42
CA LEU A 212 -29.25 21.96 -7.63
C LEU A 212 -29.51 20.98 -6.46
N PRO A 213 -29.75 19.69 -6.76
CA PRO A 213 -29.98 18.70 -5.71
C PRO A 213 -28.74 18.49 -4.85
N GLY A 214 -28.95 18.32 -3.54
CA GLY A 214 -27.88 18.19 -2.54
C GLY A 214 -26.79 17.15 -2.87
N PRO A 215 -27.14 15.91 -3.26
CA PRO A 215 -26.15 14.92 -3.67
C PRO A 215 -25.26 15.36 -4.85
N LEU A 216 -25.84 16.07 -5.82
CA LEU A 216 -25.08 16.59 -6.96
C LEU A 216 -24.09 17.68 -6.51
N ILE A 217 -24.51 18.56 -5.59
CA ILE A 217 -23.65 19.59 -5.00
C ILE A 217 -22.50 18.90 -4.24
N ALA A 218 -22.80 17.90 -3.41
CA ALA A 218 -21.79 17.17 -2.63
C ALA A 218 -20.73 16.53 -3.55
N ILE A 219 -21.13 15.84 -4.60
CA ILE A 219 -20.20 15.11 -5.48
C ILE A 219 -19.48 16.04 -6.45
N ARG A 220 -20.17 17.00 -7.05
CA ARG A 220 -19.62 17.80 -8.16
C ARG A 220 -18.92 19.09 -7.70
N HIS A 221 -19.34 19.64 -6.56
CA HIS A 221 -18.84 20.93 -6.09
C HIS A 221 -18.00 20.82 -4.81
N VAL A 222 -18.39 19.94 -3.86
CA VAL A 222 -17.68 19.80 -2.59
C VAL A 222 -16.54 18.79 -2.68
N LEU A 223 -16.82 17.56 -3.16
CA LEU A 223 -15.86 16.47 -3.21
C LEU A 223 -14.51 16.83 -3.87
N PRO A 224 -14.47 17.45 -5.06
CA PRO A 224 -13.17 17.77 -5.70
C PRO A 224 -12.29 18.68 -4.85
N ASN A 225 -12.89 19.58 -4.05
CA ASN A 225 -12.17 20.53 -3.21
C ASN A 225 -11.66 19.94 -1.89
N VAL A 226 -12.15 18.75 -1.50
CA VAL A 226 -11.73 18.07 -0.26
C VAL A 226 -10.76 16.91 -0.49
N LEU A 227 -10.43 16.58 -1.75
CA LEU A 227 -9.54 15.47 -2.08
C LEU A 227 -8.06 15.74 -1.75
N GLY A 228 -7.62 16.99 -1.74
CA GLY A 228 -6.21 17.30 -1.48
C GLY A 228 -5.66 16.66 -0.19
N PRO A 229 -6.26 16.91 0.98
CA PRO A 229 -5.85 16.26 2.23
C PRO A 229 -5.97 14.73 2.21
N VAL A 230 -6.91 14.17 1.45
CA VAL A 230 -7.10 12.72 1.31
C VAL A 230 -5.90 12.06 0.62
N LEU A 231 -5.43 12.65 -0.48
CA LEU A 231 -4.27 12.14 -1.20
C LEU A 231 -3.01 12.14 -0.34
N VAL A 232 -2.85 13.17 0.50
CA VAL A 232 -1.74 13.24 1.45
C VAL A 232 -1.80 12.09 2.47
N ILE A 233 -2.97 11.78 3.01
CA ILE A 233 -3.12 10.66 3.94
C ILE A 233 -2.90 9.32 3.22
N ALA A 234 -3.31 9.21 1.96
CA ALA A 234 -3.14 8.00 1.18
C ALA A 234 -1.66 7.61 1.00
N THR A 235 -0.77 8.58 0.84
CA THR A 235 0.68 8.30 0.72
C THR A 235 1.27 7.73 2.00
N ILE A 236 0.89 8.27 3.16
CA ILE A 236 1.33 7.78 4.48
C ILE A 236 0.74 6.39 4.74
N ASN A 237 -0.56 6.22 4.47
CA ASN A 237 -1.24 4.96 4.71
C ASN A 237 -0.77 3.84 3.79
N LEU A 238 -0.15 4.13 2.64
CA LEU A 238 0.42 3.09 1.79
C LEU A 238 1.58 2.37 2.49
N ALA A 239 2.50 3.11 3.10
CA ALA A 239 3.58 2.52 3.88
C ALA A 239 3.04 1.71 5.08
N LEU A 240 2.05 2.27 5.80
CA LEU A 240 1.41 1.59 6.93
C LEU A 240 0.64 0.32 6.50
N ALA A 241 -0.02 0.34 5.34
CA ALA A 241 -0.73 -0.82 4.81
C ALA A 241 0.24 -1.96 4.44
N ILE A 242 1.39 -1.65 3.84
CA ILE A 242 2.44 -2.63 3.53
C ILE A 242 3.00 -3.24 4.82
N ILE A 243 3.27 -2.42 5.86
CA ILE A 243 3.72 -2.93 7.17
C ILE A 243 2.66 -3.83 7.80
N THR A 244 1.39 -3.42 7.75
CA THR A 244 0.30 -4.19 8.35
C THR A 244 0.10 -5.51 7.61
N GLU A 245 0.17 -5.51 6.28
CA GLU A 245 0.16 -6.75 5.48
C GLU A 245 1.29 -7.68 5.90
N ALA A 246 2.53 -7.16 5.92
CA ALA A 246 3.69 -7.94 6.29
C ALA A 246 3.60 -8.49 7.72
N THR A 247 3.05 -7.72 8.65
CA THR A 247 2.86 -8.15 10.05
C THR A 247 1.79 -9.24 10.15
N LEU A 248 0.66 -9.12 9.45
CA LEU A 248 -0.38 -10.15 9.41
C LEU A 248 0.15 -11.44 8.79
N SER A 249 0.85 -11.34 7.67
CA SER A 249 1.48 -12.47 6.99
C SER A 249 2.57 -13.13 7.85
N PHE A 250 3.35 -12.36 8.58
CA PHE A 250 4.32 -12.86 9.57
C PHE A 250 3.64 -13.63 10.71
N LEU A 251 2.49 -13.17 11.19
CA LEU A 251 1.70 -13.86 12.22
C LEU A 251 0.96 -15.12 11.69
N GLY A 252 1.12 -15.44 10.41
CA GLY A 252 0.47 -16.59 9.79
C GLY A 252 -1.00 -16.34 9.41
N VAL A 253 -1.41 -15.09 9.45
CA VAL A 253 -2.72 -14.61 9.05
C VAL A 253 -2.58 -13.91 7.72
N GLY A 254 -3.01 -14.52 6.64
CA GLY A 254 -2.86 -13.94 5.31
C GLY A 254 -2.66 -15.00 4.24
N LEU A 255 -1.68 -14.75 3.38
CA LEU A 255 -1.43 -15.57 2.21
C LEU A 255 -0.82 -16.94 2.54
N PRO A 256 -1.19 -17.98 1.77
CA PRO A 256 -0.60 -19.29 1.93
C PRO A 256 0.90 -19.28 1.60
N PRO A 257 1.71 -20.21 2.15
CA PRO A 257 3.14 -20.32 1.85
C PRO A 257 3.47 -20.58 0.38
N THR A 258 2.47 -21.00 -0.41
CA THR A 258 2.61 -21.23 -1.86
C THR A 258 2.72 -19.91 -2.66
N GLU A 259 2.23 -18.80 -2.12
CA GLU A 259 2.32 -17.47 -2.72
C GLU A 259 2.79 -16.45 -1.66
N PRO A 260 4.06 -16.56 -1.23
CA PRO A 260 4.52 -15.78 -0.10
C PRO A 260 4.67 -14.30 -0.42
N SER A 261 4.14 -13.43 0.46
CA SER A 261 4.50 -12.03 0.54
C SER A 261 5.85 -11.85 1.24
N LEU A 262 6.38 -10.62 1.28
CA LEU A 262 7.59 -10.32 2.05
C LEU A 262 7.43 -10.72 3.54
N GLY A 263 6.26 -10.48 4.12
CA GLY A 263 5.97 -10.88 5.50
C GLY A 263 5.98 -12.40 5.71
N THR A 264 5.42 -13.16 4.77
CA THR A 264 5.44 -14.62 4.78
C THR A 264 6.86 -15.17 4.66
N LEU A 265 7.70 -14.56 3.78
CA LEU A 265 9.12 -14.95 3.66
C LEU A 265 9.89 -14.74 4.97
N ILE A 266 9.67 -13.59 5.63
CA ILE A 266 10.30 -13.32 6.93
C ILE A 266 9.84 -14.35 7.98
N ARG A 267 8.57 -14.76 7.98
CA ARG A 267 8.06 -15.80 8.88
C ARG A 267 8.74 -17.14 8.63
N ILE A 268 8.79 -17.58 7.37
CA ILE A 268 9.44 -18.85 7.00
C ILE A 268 10.91 -18.82 7.45
N GLY A 269 11.63 -17.74 7.12
CA GLY A 269 13.03 -17.62 7.49
C GLY A 269 13.27 -17.55 9.01
N ASN A 270 12.32 -16.99 9.78
CA ASN A 270 12.45 -16.89 11.24
C ASN A 270 12.56 -18.27 11.92
N ASP A 271 11.93 -19.29 11.34
CA ASP A 271 11.99 -20.66 11.86
C ASP A 271 13.41 -21.25 11.75
N PHE A 272 14.23 -20.74 10.82
CA PHE A 272 15.58 -21.22 10.52
C PHE A 272 16.68 -20.23 10.99
N LEU A 273 16.34 -19.07 11.53
CA LEU A 273 17.29 -18.01 11.90
C LEU A 273 18.38 -18.49 12.89
N PHE A 274 17.99 -19.33 13.84
CA PHE A 274 18.90 -19.86 14.85
C PHE A 274 19.61 -21.17 14.44
N SER A 275 19.22 -21.74 13.28
CA SER A 275 19.89 -22.92 12.72
C SER A 275 21.10 -22.57 11.85
N GLY A 276 21.30 -21.26 11.58
CA GLY A 276 22.41 -20.75 10.79
C GLY A 276 22.00 -20.17 9.44
N GLU A 277 20.80 -20.44 8.96
CA GLU A 277 20.27 -20.00 7.64
C GLU A 277 19.69 -18.57 7.73
N TRP A 278 20.50 -17.64 8.23
CA TRP A 278 20.13 -16.25 8.51
C TRP A 278 19.62 -15.46 7.28
N TRP A 279 20.12 -15.81 6.10
CA TRP A 279 19.81 -15.10 4.84
C TRP A 279 18.33 -15.18 4.48
N ILE A 280 17.64 -16.29 4.82
CA ILE A 280 16.23 -16.51 4.51
C ILE A 280 15.32 -15.46 5.19
N THR A 281 15.71 -14.97 6.37
CA THR A 281 14.99 -13.91 7.10
C THR A 281 15.50 -12.52 6.76
N ILE A 282 16.83 -12.35 6.74
CA ILE A 282 17.44 -11.01 6.69
C ILE A 282 17.22 -10.33 5.35
N PHE A 283 17.35 -11.03 4.22
CA PHE A 283 17.15 -10.39 2.92
C PHE A 283 15.71 -9.93 2.66
N PRO A 284 14.66 -10.73 2.91
CA PRO A 284 13.29 -10.23 2.83
C PRO A 284 13.00 -9.11 3.85
N GLY A 285 13.60 -9.18 5.04
CA GLY A 285 13.51 -8.13 6.06
C GLY A 285 14.10 -6.80 5.59
N ILE A 286 15.31 -6.81 5.00
CA ILE A 286 15.94 -5.63 4.40
C ILE A 286 15.11 -5.10 3.23
N ALA A 287 14.59 -6.00 2.37
CA ALA A 287 13.75 -5.62 1.25
C ALA A 287 12.47 -4.91 1.72
N LEU A 288 11.78 -5.46 2.72
CA LEU A 288 10.60 -4.84 3.32
C LEU A 288 10.93 -3.47 3.94
N ALA A 289 11.99 -3.40 4.74
CA ALA A 289 12.40 -2.16 5.38
C ALA A 289 12.77 -1.08 4.36
N ALA A 290 13.53 -1.42 3.33
CA ALA A 290 13.90 -0.51 2.25
C ALA A 290 12.69 -0.01 1.47
N LEU A 291 11.75 -0.89 1.13
CA LEU A 291 10.51 -0.54 0.43
C LEU A 291 9.66 0.41 1.27
N VAL A 292 9.37 0.04 2.51
CA VAL A 292 8.50 0.82 3.42
C VAL A 292 9.10 2.20 3.71
N LEU A 293 10.41 2.25 4.05
CA LEU A 293 11.09 3.51 4.31
C LEU A 293 11.07 4.43 3.08
N SER A 294 11.30 3.87 1.90
CA SER A 294 11.32 4.63 0.66
C SER A 294 9.93 5.16 0.29
N VAL A 295 8.89 4.34 0.44
CA VAL A 295 7.49 4.77 0.22
C VAL A 295 7.10 5.87 1.21
N ASN A 296 7.48 5.75 2.48
CA ASN A 296 7.17 6.75 3.51
C ASN A 296 7.87 8.08 3.22
N LEU A 297 9.18 8.07 2.93
CA LEU A 297 9.94 9.28 2.59
C LEU A 297 9.42 9.99 1.33
N LEU A 298 9.02 9.23 0.32
CA LEU A 298 8.36 9.78 -0.86
C LEU A 298 6.99 10.36 -0.52
N GLY A 299 6.23 9.68 0.33
CA GLY A 299 4.93 10.16 0.82
C GLY A 299 5.04 11.50 1.55
N ASP A 300 6.00 11.62 2.46
CA ASP A 300 6.26 12.85 3.21
C ASP A 300 6.68 13.99 2.29
N TRP A 301 7.60 13.72 1.34
CA TRP A 301 7.97 14.71 0.35
C TRP A 301 6.78 15.14 -0.51
N LEU A 302 5.94 14.21 -0.97
CA LEU A 302 4.76 14.53 -1.79
C LEU A 302 3.75 15.37 -1.00
N ARG A 303 3.57 15.08 0.29
CA ARG A 303 2.76 15.87 1.21
C ARG A 303 3.24 17.32 1.25
N ASP A 304 4.55 17.54 1.43
CA ASP A 304 5.13 18.89 1.53
C ASP A 304 5.06 19.61 0.18
N ALA A 305 5.33 18.91 -0.91
CA ALA A 305 5.26 19.44 -2.26
C ALA A 305 3.83 19.82 -2.72
N LEU A 306 2.82 19.13 -2.22
CA LEU A 306 1.40 19.41 -2.52
C LEU A 306 0.75 20.40 -1.56
N ASN A 307 1.43 20.82 -0.50
CA ASN A 307 0.87 21.73 0.48
C ASN A 307 0.95 23.20 0.01
N PRO A 308 -0.18 23.84 -0.35
CA PRO A 308 -0.15 25.21 -0.88
C PRO A 308 0.23 26.28 0.17
N LYS A 309 0.28 25.93 1.46
CA LYS A 309 0.67 26.86 2.54
C LYS A 309 2.17 26.97 2.73
N LEU A 310 2.95 26.10 2.10
CA LEU A 310 4.41 26.09 2.15
C LEU A 310 5.06 26.69 0.89
N ARG A 311 4.22 27.16 -0.03
CA ARG A 311 4.62 27.87 -1.26
C ARG A 311 4.52 29.36 -1.13
#